data_82759fbb2f614fb060d34eea4d31be26
#
_entry.id   82759fbb2f614fb060d34eea4d31be26
#
_cell.length_a   1.000
_cell.length_b   1.000
_cell.length_c   1.000
_cell.angle_alpha   90.00
_cell.angle_beta   90.00
_cell.angle_gamma   90.00
#
_symmetry.space_group_name_H-M   'P 1'
#
loop_
_entity.id
_entity.type
_entity.pdbx_description
1 polymer ?
#
loop_
_entity_poly.entity_id
_entity_poly.type
_entity_poly.pdbx_seq_one_letter_code
_entity_poly.pdbx_strand_id
1 'polypeptide(L)'
;DLLQEVFIRIFRHIDQFREESSLSTWIYRIATNESLRLLNSRKEEGVISAEDVQEELMSKLKASDYIDYENELAVKFQEAILSLPEKQRLVFNLRYYDELEYEEIARVLDSKVDTLKVNYHYAKEKIKEYILNR
;
A
#
# COMPACT_ATOMS: atom_id res chain seq x y z
N ASP A 1 10.74 14.94 4.26
CA ASP A 1 9.58 14.52 3.48
C ASP A 1 9.86 13.18 2.80
N LEU A 2 8.94 12.23 2.96
CA LEU A 2 9.07 10.87 2.42
C LEU A 2 9.24 10.88 0.90
N LEU A 3 8.46 11.69 0.19
CA LEU A 3 8.53 11.77 -1.27
C LEU A 3 9.92 12.25 -1.74
N GLN A 4 10.48 13.24 -1.07
CA GLN A 4 11.83 13.71 -1.37
C GLN A 4 12.89 12.64 -1.10
N GLU A 5 12.77 11.89 -0.01
CA GLU A 5 13.68 10.78 0.30
C GLU A 5 13.61 9.66 -0.75
N VAL A 6 12.40 9.33 -1.23
CA VAL A 6 12.22 8.36 -2.31
C VAL A 6 12.92 8.82 -3.59
N PHE A 7 12.72 10.08 -3.99
CA PHE A 7 13.41 10.63 -5.17
C PHE A 7 14.92 10.63 -5.01
N ILE A 8 15.43 11.01 -3.85
CA ILE A 8 16.88 10.99 -3.58
C ILE A 8 17.43 9.57 -3.73
N ARG A 9 16.74 8.57 -3.20
CA ARG A 9 17.16 7.17 -3.34
C ARG A 9 17.11 6.69 -4.78
N ILE A 10 16.10 7.06 -5.54
CA ILE A 10 16.02 6.74 -6.97
C ILE A 10 17.25 7.29 -7.69
N PHE A 11 17.57 8.56 -7.50
CA PHE A 11 18.73 9.19 -8.15
C PHE A 11 20.06 8.59 -7.72
N ARG A 12 20.22 8.24 -6.45
CA ARG A 12 21.45 7.64 -5.94
C ARG A 12 21.68 6.23 -6.46
N HIS A 13 20.64 5.49 -6.73
CA HIS A 13 20.73 4.08 -7.08
C HIS A 13 20.33 3.76 -8.52
N ILE A 14 20.06 4.76 -9.35
CA ILE A 14 19.66 4.56 -10.75
C ILE A 14 20.70 3.75 -11.52
N ASP A 15 21.98 3.92 -11.20
CA ASP A 15 23.08 3.19 -11.82
C ASP A 15 23.08 1.70 -11.46
N GLN A 16 22.39 1.32 -10.39
CA GLN A 16 22.25 -0.06 -9.92
C GLN A 16 21.06 -0.78 -10.53
N PHE A 17 20.24 -0.06 -11.30
CA PHE A 17 19.12 -0.67 -12.01
C PHE A 17 19.67 -1.60 -13.11
N ARG A 18 19.39 -2.90 -12.99
CA ARG A 18 19.95 -3.95 -13.86
C ARG A 18 19.00 -4.44 -14.94
N GLU A 19 17.87 -3.77 -15.13
CA GLU A 19 16.85 -4.18 -16.10
C GLU A 19 16.30 -5.60 -15.87
N GLU A 20 16.43 -6.14 -14.66
CA GLU A 20 15.82 -7.42 -14.26
C GLU A 20 14.30 -7.33 -14.12
N SER A 21 13.79 -6.12 -14.05
CA SER A 21 12.37 -5.78 -14.01
C SER A 21 12.15 -4.48 -14.78
N SER A 22 10.91 -4.07 -14.98
CA SER A 22 10.63 -2.75 -15.53
C SER A 22 11.13 -1.65 -14.59
N LEU A 23 11.44 -0.49 -15.13
CA LEU A 23 11.85 0.67 -14.32
C LEU A 23 10.76 1.05 -13.33
N SER A 24 9.49 1.01 -13.72
CA SER A 24 8.38 1.31 -12.82
C SER A 24 8.30 0.33 -11.65
N THR A 25 8.49 -0.97 -11.88
CA THR A 25 8.52 -1.98 -10.81
C THR A 25 9.66 -1.71 -9.82
N TRP A 26 10.83 -1.34 -10.33
CA TRP A 26 11.99 -0.99 -9.50
C TRP A 26 11.70 0.25 -8.65
N ILE A 27 11.07 1.28 -9.21
CA ILE A 27 10.65 2.50 -8.48
C ILE A 27 9.61 2.17 -7.42
N TYR A 28 8.60 1.36 -7.73
CA TYR A 28 7.61 0.89 -6.76
C TYR A 28 8.26 0.18 -5.57
N ARG A 29 9.25 -0.64 -5.85
CA ARG A 29 10.00 -1.36 -4.80
C ARG A 29 10.69 -0.38 -3.86
N ILE A 30 11.39 0.62 -4.39
CA ILE A 30 12.06 1.65 -3.59
C ILE A 30 11.02 2.42 -2.75
N ALA A 31 9.96 2.90 -3.37
CA ALA A 31 8.91 3.67 -2.68
C ALA A 31 8.25 2.86 -1.56
N THR A 32 7.91 1.61 -1.83
CA THR A 32 7.29 0.71 -0.85
C THR A 32 8.24 0.44 0.32
N ASN A 33 9.49 0.12 0.06
CA ASN A 33 10.47 -0.16 1.10
C ASN A 33 10.73 1.06 1.99
N GLU A 34 10.84 2.25 1.41
CA GLU A 34 11.01 3.48 2.18
C GLU A 34 9.79 3.80 3.04
N SER A 35 8.59 3.62 2.48
CA SER A 35 7.34 3.86 3.21
C SER A 35 7.20 2.91 4.40
N LEU A 36 7.49 1.63 4.21
CA LEU A 36 7.45 0.63 5.28
C LEU A 36 8.52 0.89 6.34
N ARG A 37 9.72 1.27 5.92
CA ARG A 37 10.81 1.60 6.84
C ARG A 37 10.43 2.75 7.75
N LEU A 38 9.87 3.82 7.20
CA LEU A 38 9.42 4.99 7.97
C LEU A 38 8.29 4.61 8.92
N LEU A 39 7.30 3.88 8.45
CA LEU A 39 6.15 3.45 9.26
C LEU A 39 6.58 2.57 10.44
N ASN A 40 7.45 1.60 10.19
CA ASN A 40 7.97 0.71 11.24
C ASN A 40 8.83 1.47 12.24
N SER A 41 9.65 2.41 11.80
CA SER A 41 10.44 3.27 12.67
C SER A 41 9.55 4.05 13.63
N ARG A 42 8.46 4.64 13.15
CA ARG A 42 7.50 5.36 13.98
C ARG A 42 6.81 4.47 15.00
N LYS A 43 6.47 3.24 14.62
CA LYS A 43 5.87 2.26 15.54
C LYS A 43 6.84 1.84 16.63
N GLU A 44 8.10 1.57 16.27
CA GLU A 44 9.16 1.16 17.21
C GLU A 44 9.49 2.27 18.21
N GLU A 45 9.46 3.52 17.78
CA GLU A 45 9.69 4.68 18.64
C GLU A 45 8.50 4.96 19.56
N GLY A 46 7.39 4.26 19.41
CA GLY A 46 6.17 4.48 20.18
C GLY A 46 5.47 5.79 19.86
N VAL A 47 5.84 6.41 18.74
CA VAL A 47 5.25 7.68 18.30
C VAL A 47 3.80 7.50 17.88
N ILE A 48 3.51 6.36 17.22
CA ILE A 48 2.15 6.03 16.77
C ILE A 48 1.87 4.54 16.92
N SER A 49 0.62 4.20 17.22
CA SER A 49 0.13 2.83 17.18
C SER A 49 -0.39 2.49 15.77
N ALA A 50 -0.70 1.23 15.52
CA ALA A 50 -1.32 0.82 14.26
C ALA A 50 -2.69 1.49 14.06
N GLU A 51 -3.45 1.64 15.15
CA GLU A 51 -4.76 2.31 15.16
C GLU A 51 -4.62 3.79 14.82
N ASP A 52 -3.62 4.46 15.40
CA ASP A 52 -3.35 5.88 15.13
C ASP A 52 -2.99 6.11 13.65
N VAL A 53 -2.23 5.19 13.06
CA VAL A 53 -1.91 5.24 11.62
C VAL A 53 -3.17 5.17 10.78
N GLN A 54 -4.09 4.24 11.10
CA GLN A 54 -5.36 4.13 10.39
C GLN A 54 -6.20 5.39 10.52
N GLU A 55 -6.29 5.97 11.72
CA GLU A 55 -7.02 7.21 11.96
C GLU A 55 -6.41 8.38 11.18
N GLU A 56 -5.10 8.50 11.17
CA GLU A 56 -4.40 9.55 10.42
C GLU A 56 -4.63 9.41 8.92
N LEU A 57 -4.54 8.18 8.38
CA LEU A 57 -4.81 7.92 6.97
C LEU A 57 -6.26 8.23 6.61
N MET A 58 -7.21 7.84 7.45
CA MET A 58 -8.62 8.14 7.25
C MET A 58 -8.87 9.65 7.26
N SER A 59 -8.27 10.39 8.19
CA SER A 59 -8.37 11.84 8.27
C SER A 59 -7.82 12.53 7.03
N LYS A 60 -6.65 12.10 6.55
CA LYS A 60 -6.05 12.62 5.31
C LYS A 60 -6.90 12.31 4.09
N LEU A 61 -7.47 11.12 4.05
CA LEU A 61 -8.35 10.70 2.97
C LEU A 61 -9.61 11.57 2.93
N LYS A 62 -10.22 11.85 4.09
CA LYS A 62 -11.37 12.74 4.22
C LYS A 62 -11.07 14.18 3.82
N ALA A 63 -9.83 14.62 3.97
CA ALA A 63 -9.39 15.95 3.57
C ALA A 63 -9.00 16.04 2.09
N SER A 64 -8.98 14.92 1.36
CA SER A 64 -8.63 14.88 -0.05
C SER A 64 -9.88 14.89 -0.93
N ASP A 65 -9.74 15.39 -2.15
CA ASP A 65 -10.81 15.40 -3.15
C ASP A 65 -10.92 14.07 -3.92
N TYR A 66 -10.20 13.04 -3.46
CA TYR A 66 -10.14 11.74 -4.14
C TYR A 66 -11.39 10.89 -3.97
N ILE A 67 -12.20 11.18 -2.97
CA ILE A 67 -13.37 10.38 -2.65
C ILE A 67 -14.63 11.22 -2.80
N ASP A 68 -15.59 10.70 -3.51
CA ASP A 68 -16.93 11.23 -3.53
C ASP A 68 -17.63 10.87 -2.20
N TYR A 69 -17.62 11.81 -1.26
CA TYR A 69 -18.22 11.61 0.06
C TYR A 69 -19.75 11.54 0.04
N GLU A 70 -20.37 11.95 -1.04
CA GLU A 70 -21.81 11.80 -1.23
C GLU A 70 -22.15 10.35 -1.58
N ASN A 71 -21.18 9.58 -2.03
CA ASN A 71 -21.33 8.15 -2.33
C ASN A 71 -20.91 7.31 -1.13
N GLU A 72 -21.88 6.88 -0.33
CA GLU A 72 -21.65 6.05 0.86
C GLU A 72 -20.90 4.76 0.56
N LEU A 73 -21.13 4.14 -0.60
CA LEU A 73 -20.46 2.91 -0.99
C LEU A 73 -18.98 3.17 -1.25
N ALA A 74 -18.64 4.27 -1.91
CA ALA A 74 -17.25 4.65 -2.16
C ALA A 74 -16.49 4.88 -0.85
N VAL A 75 -17.12 5.55 0.11
CA VAL A 75 -16.53 5.78 1.44
C VAL A 75 -16.32 4.45 2.18
N LYS A 76 -17.32 3.57 2.21
CA LYS A 76 -17.21 2.24 2.83
C LYS A 76 -16.11 1.40 2.21
N PHE A 77 -15.96 1.47 0.89
CA PHE A 77 -14.90 0.76 0.19
C PHE A 77 -13.51 1.21 0.65
N GLN A 78 -13.29 2.51 0.76
CA GLN A 78 -12.02 3.04 1.25
C GLN A 78 -11.77 2.69 2.72
N GLU A 79 -12.79 2.78 3.56
CA GLU A 79 -12.70 2.36 4.95
C GLU A 79 -12.33 0.87 5.06
N ALA A 80 -12.94 0.03 4.23
CA ALA A 80 -12.65 -1.40 4.20
C ALA A 80 -11.19 -1.66 3.82
N ILE A 81 -10.66 -0.97 2.82
CA ILE A 81 -9.25 -1.09 2.43
C ILE A 81 -8.33 -0.69 3.58
N LEU A 82 -8.61 0.42 4.24
CA LEU A 82 -7.81 0.90 5.37
C LEU A 82 -7.88 -0.01 6.59
N SER A 83 -8.94 -0.81 6.72
CA SER A 83 -9.07 -1.79 7.80
C SER A 83 -8.25 -3.07 7.59
N LEU A 84 -7.74 -3.29 6.39
CA LEU A 84 -6.98 -4.50 6.08
C LEU A 84 -5.64 -4.53 6.83
N PRO A 85 -5.14 -5.72 7.19
CA PRO A 85 -3.77 -5.88 7.62
C PRO A 85 -2.80 -5.32 6.55
N GLU A 86 -1.67 -4.80 7.00
CA GLU A 86 -0.72 -4.08 6.14
C GLU A 86 -0.35 -4.83 4.86
N LYS A 87 0.01 -6.12 4.97
CA LYS A 87 0.38 -6.92 3.78
C LYS A 87 -0.77 -7.10 2.80
N GLN A 88 -1.96 -7.35 3.30
CA GLN A 88 -3.14 -7.50 2.46
C GLN A 88 -3.50 -6.19 1.76
N ARG A 89 -3.39 -5.08 2.48
CA ARG A 89 -3.63 -3.75 1.91
C ARG A 89 -2.63 -3.41 0.81
N LEU A 90 -1.35 -3.69 1.03
CA LEU A 90 -0.30 -3.47 0.02
C LEU A 90 -0.57 -4.26 -1.25
N VAL A 91 -0.83 -5.56 -1.11
CA VAL A 91 -1.12 -6.43 -2.26
C VAL A 91 -2.37 -5.96 -2.98
N PHE A 92 -3.43 -5.62 -2.22
CA PHE A 92 -4.68 -5.15 -2.79
C PHE A 92 -4.46 -3.87 -3.61
N ASN A 93 -3.79 -2.88 -3.06
CA ASN A 93 -3.54 -1.62 -3.74
C ASN A 93 -2.69 -1.79 -5.01
N LEU A 94 -1.63 -2.58 -4.93
CA LEU A 94 -0.76 -2.82 -6.09
C LEU A 94 -1.48 -3.59 -7.20
N ARG A 95 -2.33 -4.53 -6.84
CA ARG A 95 -3.06 -5.33 -7.83
C ARG A 95 -4.29 -4.62 -8.38
N TYR A 96 -5.09 -4.00 -7.52
CA TYR A 96 -6.37 -3.40 -7.91
C TYR A 96 -6.21 -2.02 -8.56
N TYR A 97 -5.49 -1.11 -7.90
CA TYR A 97 -5.34 0.26 -8.38
C TYR A 97 -4.21 0.40 -9.41
N ASP A 98 -3.05 -0.17 -9.12
CA ASP A 98 -1.88 -0.05 -9.99
C ASP A 98 -1.85 -1.13 -11.08
N GLU A 99 -2.75 -2.09 -11.01
CA GLU A 99 -2.92 -3.17 -12.01
C GLU A 99 -1.64 -3.95 -12.30
N LEU A 100 -0.76 -4.08 -11.30
CA LEU A 100 0.47 -4.85 -11.45
C LEU A 100 0.18 -6.35 -11.52
N GLU A 101 0.95 -7.04 -12.36
CA GLU A 101 0.93 -8.50 -12.40
C GLU A 101 1.54 -9.07 -11.11
N TYR A 102 1.14 -10.29 -10.73
CA TYR A 102 1.65 -10.91 -9.50
C TYR A 102 3.17 -11.05 -9.49
N GLU A 103 3.77 -11.32 -10.63
CA GLU A 103 5.22 -11.41 -10.78
C GLU A 103 5.91 -10.08 -10.44
N GLU A 104 5.31 -8.97 -10.85
CA GLU A 104 5.81 -7.62 -10.54
C GLU A 104 5.65 -7.31 -9.05
N ILE A 105 4.48 -7.62 -8.48
CA ILE A 105 4.22 -7.44 -7.05
C ILE A 105 5.21 -8.27 -6.23
N ALA A 106 5.50 -9.50 -6.67
CA ALA A 106 6.47 -10.37 -6.03
C ALA A 106 7.85 -9.72 -5.94
N ARG A 107 8.26 -9.00 -6.98
CA ARG A 107 9.52 -8.24 -6.98
C ARG A 107 9.47 -7.02 -6.07
N VAL A 108 8.32 -6.31 -6.07
CA VAL A 108 8.14 -5.11 -5.23
C VAL A 108 8.18 -5.46 -3.75
N LEU A 109 7.47 -6.53 -3.35
CA LEU A 109 7.31 -6.91 -1.95
C LEU A 109 8.27 -8.01 -1.49
N ASP A 110 9.13 -8.51 -2.37
CA ASP A 110 10.02 -9.64 -2.11
C ASP A 110 9.25 -10.83 -1.51
N SER A 111 8.20 -11.22 -2.20
CA SER A 111 7.27 -12.29 -1.78
C SER A 111 7.05 -13.28 -2.91
N LYS A 112 6.53 -14.45 -2.53
CA LYS A 112 6.18 -15.49 -3.51
C LYS A 112 4.81 -15.19 -4.13
N VAL A 113 4.65 -15.48 -5.42
CA VAL A 113 3.39 -15.27 -6.15
C VAL A 113 2.21 -15.96 -5.47
N ASP A 114 2.38 -17.20 -5.02
CA ASP A 114 1.30 -17.95 -4.35
C ASP A 114 0.84 -17.27 -3.07
N THR A 115 1.76 -16.73 -2.29
CA THR A 115 1.45 -15.95 -1.07
C THR A 115 0.65 -14.70 -1.42
N LEU A 116 1.02 -14.02 -2.50
CA LEU A 116 0.32 -12.81 -2.94
C LEU A 116 -1.11 -13.10 -3.40
N LYS A 117 -1.32 -14.19 -4.11
CA LYS A 117 -2.65 -14.63 -4.53
C LYS A 117 -3.56 -14.91 -3.35
N VAL A 118 -3.03 -15.57 -2.33
CA VAL A 118 -3.76 -15.85 -1.08
C VAL A 118 -4.11 -14.54 -0.36
N ASN A 119 -3.14 -13.64 -0.21
CA ASN A 119 -3.36 -12.35 0.44
C ASN A 119 -4.38 -11.50 -0.31
N TYR A 120 -4.35 -11.49 -1.62
CA TYR A 120 -5.32 -10.77 -2.44
C TYR A 120 -6.73 -11.35 -2.28
N HIS A 121 -6.84 -12.67 -2.26
CA HIS A 121 -8.12 -13.34 -2.03
C HIS A 121 -8.71 -12.94 -0.67
N TYR A 122 -7.94 -13.02 0.40
CA TYR A 122 -8.40 -12.64 1.74
C TYR A 122 -8.73 -11.15 1.83
N ALA A 123 -7.97 -10.30 1.16
CA ALA A 123 -8.26 -8.87 1.11
C ALA A 123 -9.64 -8.62 0.50
N LYS A 124 -9.94 -9.24 -0.63
CA LYS A 124 -11.25 -9.11 -1.29
C LYS A 124 -12.39 -9.61 -0.40
N GLU A 125 -12.21 -10.74 0.26
CA GLU A 125 -13.22 -11.30 1.17
C GLU A 125 -13.48 -10.38 2.36
N LYS A 126 -12.45 -9.84 2.96
CA LYS A 126 -12.58 -8.89 4.10
C LYS A 126 -13.25 -7.60 3.69
N ILE A 127 -12.92 -7.06 2.52
CA ILE A 127 -13.57 -5.86 1.98
C ILE A 127 -15.06 -6.14 1.77
N LYS A 128 -15.40 -7.27 1.17
CA LYS A 128 -16.78 -7.69 0.96
C LYS A 128 -17.55 -7.79 2.28
N GLU A 129 -16.98 -8.45 3.28
CA GLU A 129 -17.59 -8.56 4.60
C GLU A 129 -17.81 -7.19 5.24
N TYR A 130 -16.83 -6.31 5.17
CA TYR A 130 -16.94 -4.97 5.71
C TYR A 130 -18.10 -4.20 5.09
N ILE A 131 -18.22 -4.25 3.77
CA ILE A 131 -19.29 -3.52 3.05
C ILE A 131 -20.66 -4.10 3.35
N LEU A 132 -20.79 -5.44 3.39
CA LEU A 132 -22.09 -6.09 3.56
C LEU A 132 -22.61 -6.05 5.00
N ASN A 133 -21.74 -6.01 5.99
CA ASN A 133 -22.10 -6.12 7.40
C ASN A 133 -22.18 -4.76 8.12
N ARG A 134 -22.03 -3.67 7.41
CA ARG A 134 -22.04 -2.33 8.02
C ARG A 134 -22.95 -1.34 7.29
#